data_2387e78100eb18b3e4dc4108bb5ea92e
#
_entry.id   2387e78100eb18b3e4dc4108bb5ea92e
#
_cell.length_a   1.000
_cell.length_b   1.000
_cell.length_c   1.000
_cell.angle_alpha   90.00
_cell.angle_beta   90.00
_cell.angle_gamma   90.00
#
_symmetry.space_group_name_H-M   'P 1'
#
loop_
_entity.id
_entity.type
_entity.pdbx_description
1 polymer ?
#
loop_
_entity_poly.entity_id
_entity_poly.type
_entity_poly.pdbx_seq_one_letter_code
_entity_poly.pdbx_strand_id
1 'polypeptide(L)'
;MYLKALEIQGFKSFPDAIVGPNGSGKSNISDAIRWVMGEQSSKSLRGVKMEDVIFGGTETRNQMGFAQVTLVLDNTEHIFPSMEETEVAVTRRYYRSGESEYYINKQSVRLRDVNELFMDTGMGREGYSIIGQGRIDEILSQKSGDRREIFEEAAGISRFRYRKEE
;
A
#
# COMPACT_ATOMS: atom_id res chain seq x y z
N MET A 1 -2.96 -6.63 -11.64
CA MET A 1 -2.40 -6.83 -10.27
C MET A 1 -3.56 -6.94 -9.29
N TYR A 2 -3.53 -7.96 -8.45
CA TYR A 2 -4.57 -8.16 -7.46
C TYR A 2 -4.07 -7.90 -6.06
N LEU A 3 -4.85 -7.12 -5.31
CA LEU A 3 -4.69 -7.01 -3.87
C LEU A 3 -5.33 -8.23 -3.22
N LYS A 4 -4.53 -9.08 -2.59
CA LYS A 4 -5.01 -10.23 -1.81
C LYS A 4 -5.39 -9.85 -0.39
N ALA A 5 -4.55 -9.06 0.26
CA ALA A 5 -4.77 -8.62 1.63
C ALA A 5 -4.06 -7.30 1.92
N LEU A 6 -4.60 -6.56 2.84
CA LEU A 6 -3.98 -5.41 3.47
C LEU A 6 -4.02 -5.63 4.98
N GLU A 7 -2.85 -5.79 5.57
CA GLU A 7 -2.69 -5.96 7.01
C GLU A 7 -2.18 -4.66 7.60
N ILE A 8 -2.88 -4.15 8.61
CA ILE A 8 -2.58 -2.87 9.25
C ILE A 8 -2.40 -3.10 10.73
N GLN A 9 -1.32 -2.56 11.28
CA GLN A 9 -1.05 -2.56 12.71
C GLN A 9 -0.53 -1.20 13.15
N GLY A 10 -1.23 -0.57 14.09
CA GLY A 10 -0.83 0.69 14.66
C GLY A 10 -0.82 1.88 13.70
N PHE A 11 -1.55 1.81 12.59
CA PHE A 11 -1.62 2.87 11.61
C PHE A 11 -2.88 3.72 11.78
N LYS A 12 -2.69 5.00 12.08
CA LYS A 12 -3.76 6.01 12.27
C LYS A 12 -4.83 5.53 13.25
N SER A 13 -6.06 5.27 12.76
CA SER A 13 -7.19 4.80 13.57
C SER A 13 -7.22 3.28 13.78
N PHE A 14 -6.28 2.54 13.19
CA PHE A 14 -6.25 1.08 13.25
C PHE A 14 -5.17 0.56 14.18
N PRO A 15 -5.49 0.17 15.44
CA PRO A 15 -4.52 -0.51 16.27
C PRO A 15 -4.15 -1.88 15.71
N ASP A 16 -5.15 -2.66 15.28
CA ASP A 16 -5.01 -3.93 14.58
C ASP A 16 -6.14 -4.07 13.56
N ALA A 17 -5.83 -4.39 12.32
CA ALA A 17 -6.85 -4.70 11.33
C ALA A 17 -6.32 -5.55 10.18
N ILE A 18 -7.10 -6.56 9.82
CA ILE A 18 -7.11 -7.13 8.48
C ILE A 18 -8.29 -6.48 7.77
N VAL A 19 -8.03 -5.73 6.72
CA VAL A 19 -9.06 -4.91 6.12
C VAL A 19 -9.84 -5.70 5.09
N GLY A 20 -11.13 -5.83 5.36
CA GLY A 20 -12.14 -6.26 4.40
C GLY A 20 -12.88 -5.05 3.78
N PRO A 21 -13.79 -5.31 2.82
CA PRO A 21 -14.38 -4.26 1.96
C PRO A 21 -15.35 -3.28 2.64
N ASN A 22 -15.73 -3.47 3.88
CA ASN A 22 -16.79 -2.71 4.57
C ASN A 22 -16.29 -2.10 5.87
N GLY A 23 -15.72 -0.91 5.86
CA GLY A 23 -15.31 -0.26 7.10
C GLY A 23 -15.37 1.26 7.04
N SER A 24 -15.74 1.87 8.17
CA SER A 24 -15.42 3.26 8.46
C SER A 24 -13.89 3.41 8.46
N GLY A 25 -13.34 4.39 7.77
CA GLY A 25 -11.89 4.61 7.68
C GLY A 25 -11.32 4.44 6.28
N LYS A 26 -12.13 4.49 5.23
CA LYS A 26 -11.69 4.40 3.82
C LYS A 26 -10.52 5.32 3.48
N SER A 27 -10.52 6.55 3.98
CA SER A 27 -9.42 7.49 3.77
C SER A 27 -8.12 7.03 4.43
N ASN A 28 -8.20 6.42 5.63
CA ASN A 28 -7.03 5.89 6.33
C ASN A 28 -6.50 4.62 5.67
N ILE A 29 -7.36 3.82 5.05
CA ILE A 29 -6.98 2.66 4.24
C ILE A 29 -6.24 3.11 2.98
N SER A 30 -6.76 4.13 2.30
CA SER A 30 -6.10 4.75 1.15
C SER A 30 -4.71 5.28 1.51
N ASP A 31 -4.60 5.96 2.65
CA ASP A 31 -3.33 6.45 3.16
C ASP A 31 -2.36 5.31 3.50
N ALA A 32 -2.86 4.21 4.07
CA ALA A 32 -2.04 3.03 4.38
C ALA A 32 -1.44 2.41 3.10
N ILE A 33 -2.22 2.30 2.03
CA ILE A 33 -1.74 1.79 0.74
C ILE A 33 -0.68 2.71 0.15
N ARG A 34 -0.91 4.01 0.12
CA ARG A 34 0.08 4.98 -0.35
C ARG A 34 1.37 4.90 0.45
N TRP A 35 1.22 4.83 1.75
CA TRP A 35 2.35 4.81 2.68
C TRP A 35 3.23 3.58 2.50
N VAL A 36 2.64 2.38 2.40
CA VAL A 36 3.41 1.13 2.19
C VAL A 36 4.06 1.08 0.81
N MET A 37 3.47 1.73 -0.18
CA MET A 37 4.04 1.85 -1.52
C MET A 37 5.19 2.86 -1.63
N GLY A 38 5.48 3.61 -0.57
CA GLY A 38 6.66 4.47 -0.50
C GLY A 38 6.39 5.97 -0.35
N GLU A 39 5.16 6.41 -0.08
CA GLU A 39 4.87 7.82 0.16
C GLU A 39 5.69 8.38 1.32
N GLN A 40 6.43 9.44 1.08
CA GLN A 40 7.28 10.11 2.06
C GLN A 40 6.69 11.44 2.57
N SER A 41 5.68 11.97 1.90
CA SER A 41 5.06 13.22 2.30
C SER A 41 4.01 13.01 3.39
N SER A 42 4.25 13.53 4.58
CA SER A 42 3.26 13.55 5.65
C SER A 42 1.99 14.30 5.25
N LYS A 43 2.13 15.37 4.47
CA LYS A 43 0.98 16.14 3.95
C LYS A 43 0.08 15.32 3.04
N SER A 44 0.66 14.50 2.16
CA SER A 44 -0.09 13.59 1.30
C SER A 44 -0.89 12.56 2.11
N LEU A 45 -0.41 12.25 3.31
CA LEU A 45 -1.05 11.35 4.27
C LEU A 45 -1.93 12.10 5.29
N ARG A 46 -2.23 13.37 5.04
CA ARG A 46 -3.04 14.23 5.91
C ARG A 46 -2.49 14.37 7.33
N GLY A 47 -1.18 14.30 7.47
CA GLY A 47 -0.45 14.51 8.72
C GLY A 47 0.42 15.77 8.67
N VAL A 48 0.83 16.27 9.82
CA VAL A 48 1.81 17.35 9.95
C VAL A 48 3.22 16.79 9.89
N LYS A 49 3.43 15.65 10.53
CA LYS A 49 4.70 14.92 10.55
C LYS A 49 4.47 13.42 10.34
N MET A 50 5.51 12.69 9.97
CA MET A 50 5.39 11.26 9.68
C MET A 50 4.93 10.45 10.90
N GLU A 51 5.29 10.83 12.10
CA GLU A 51 4.85 10.17 13.34
C GLU A 51 3.32 10.16 13.51
N ASP A 52 2.61 11.08 12.85
CA ASP A 52 1.14 11.15 12.91
C ASP A 52 0.46 9.93 12.28
N VAL A 53 1.19 9.10 11.52
CA VAL A 53 0.66 7.83 11.02
C VAL A 53 0.56 6.76 12.09
N ILE A 54 1.25 6.92 13.24
CA ILE A 54 1.24 5.95 14.33
C ILE A 54 -0.02 6.14 15.19
N PHE A 55 -0.69 5.03 15.51
CA PHE A 55 -1.88 5.04 16.36
C PHE A 55 -1.63 5.75 17.68
N GLY A 56 -2.37 6.82 17.94
CA GLY A 56 -2.19 7.70 19.09
C GLY A 56 -2.88 7.26 20.37
N GLY A 57 -3.63 6.16 20.31
CA GLY A 57 -4.42 5.67 21.44
C GLY A 57 -5.85 6.17 21.47
N THR A 58 -6.65 5.54 22.31
CA THR A 58 -8.03 5.92 22.64
C THR A 58 -8.20 5.89 24.16
N GLU A 59 -9.40 6.17 24.66
CA GLU A 59 -9.70 6.03 26.10
C GLU A 59 -9.50 4.61 26.63
N THR A 60 -9.64 3.60 25.76
CA THR A 60 -9.56 2.17 26.11
C THR A 60 -8.29 1.48 25.62
N ARG A 61 -7.51 2.10 24.75
CA ARG A 61 -6.26 1.55 24.19
C ARG A 61 -5.12 2.53 24.25
N ASN A 62 -3.97 2.04 24.67
CA ASN A 62 -2.75 2.83 24.72
C ASN A 62 -2.23 3.16 23.29
N GLN A 63 -1.50 4.26 23.18
CA GLN A 63 -0.75 4.57 21.96
C GLN A 63 0.23 3.45 21.63
N MET A 64 0.50 3.27 20.35
CA MET A 64 1.47 2.27 19.87
C MET A 64 2.84 2.93 19.63
N GLY A 65 3.89 2.10 19.70
CA GLY A 65 5.26 2.54 19.46
C GLY A 65 5.66 2.56 17.98
N PHE A 66 4.86 1.93 17.13
CA PHE A 66 5.14 1.82 15.71
C PHE A 66 3.84 1.69 14.89
N ALA A 67 3.96 1.98 13.60
CA ALA A 67 2.97 1.66 12.59
C ALA A 67 3.55 0.64 11.61
N GLN A 68 2.75 -0.35 11.20
CA GLN A 68 3.13 -1.32 10.20
C GLN A 68 1.96 -1.56 9.24
N VAL A 69 2.26 -1.57 7.95
CA VAL A 69 1.32 -1.96 6.90
C VAL A 69 1.98 -2.99 6.01
N THR A 70 1.28 -4.08 5.72
CA THR A 70 1.68 -5.10 4.76
C THR A 70 0.65 -5.18 3.65
N LEU A 71 1.11 -4.98 2.43
CA LEU A 71 0.35 -5.09 1.20
C LEU A 71 0.68 -6.43 0.55
N VAL A 72 -0.29 -7.34 0.47
CA VAL A 72 -0.12 -8.65 -0.16
C VAL A 72 -0.75 -8.64 -1.54
N LEU A 73 0.07 -8.87 -2.56
CA LEU A 73 -0.29 -8.82 -3.96
C LEU A 73 -0.20 -10.21 -4.61
N ASP A 74 -1.14 -10.53 -5.49
CA ASP A 74 -1.10 -11.74 -6.28
C ASP A 74 -0.05 -11.62 -7.40
N ASN A 75 0.82 -12.60 -7.51
CA ASN A 75 1.84 -12.70 -8.55
C ASN A 75 1.74 -13.98 -9.37
N THR A 76 0.59 -14.64 -9.39
CA THR A 76 0.38 -15.87 -10.17
C THR A 76 0.61 -15.64 -11.67
N GLU A 77 0.35 -14.44 -12.17
CA GLU A 77 0.57 -14.04 -13.56
C GLU A 77 1.96 -13.40 -13.79
N HIS A 78 2.88 -13.50 -12.82
CA HIS A 78 4.22 -12.91 -12.88
C HIS A 78 4.24 -11.42 -13.25
N ILE A 79 3.35 -10.64 -12.65
CA ILE A 79 3.29 -9.18 -12.83
C ILE A 79 4.56 -8.51 -12.30
N PHE A 80 5.16 -9.11 -11.26
CA PHE A 80 6.49 -8.77 -10.77
C PHE A 80 7.51 -9.72 -11.39
N PRO A 81 8.12 -9.37 -12.53
CA PRO A 81 8.98 -10.30 -13.27
C PRO A 81 10.26 -10.70 -12.55
N SER A 82 10.69 -9.89 -11.59
CA SER A 82 11.85 -10.19 -10.72
C SER A 82 11.55 -11.15 -9.58
N MET A 83 10.27 -11.52 -9.38
CA MET A 83 9.81 -12.36 -8.28
C MET A 83 9.23 -13.67 -8.83
N GLU A 84 9.71 -14.80 -8.31
CA GLU A 84 9.21 -16.13 -8.69
C GLU A 84 8.00 -16.58 -7.87
N GLU A 85 7.83 -15.99 -6.70
CA GLU A 85 6.76 -16.33 -5.77
C GLU A 85 5.38 -15.96 -6.34
N THR A 86 4.36 -16.73 -5.97
CA THR A 86 2.97 -16.50 -6.37
C THR A 86 2.30 -15.35 -5.61
N GLU A 87 2.92 -14.91 -4.53
CA GLU A 87 2.52 -13.74 -3.74
C GLU A 87 3.72 -12.83 -3.48
N VAL A 88 3.50 -11.54 -3.54
CA VAL A 88 4.47 -10.52 -3.15
C VAL A 88 3.90 -9.71 -2.00
N ALA A 89 4.56 -9.76 -0.86
CA ALA A 89 4.19 -9.01 0.33
C ALA A 89 5.17 -7.86 0.53
N VAL A 90 4.69 -6.63 0.49
CA VAL A 90 5.47 -5.43 0.77
C VAL A 90 5.07 -4.90 2.13
N THR A 91 6.03 -4.72 3.01
CA THR A 91 5.81 -4.22 4.37
C THR A 91 6.60 -2.95 4.62
N ARG A 92 5.96 -1.98 5.24
CA ARG A 92 6.62 -0.81 5.81
C ARG A 92 6.34 -0.75 7.30
N ARG A 93 7.37 -0.50 8.09
CA ARG A 93 7.28 -0.25 9.53
C ARG A 93 7.95 1.07 9.87
N TYR A 94 7.30 1.86 10.70
CA TYR A 94 7.80 3.14 11.17
C TYR A 94 7.66 3.26 12.67
N TYR A 95 8.76 3.60 13.33
CA TYR A 95 8.83 3.74 14.78
C TYR A 95 8.75 5.21 15.21
N ARG A 96 8.31 5.45 16.44
CA ARG A 96 8.31 6.80 17.02
C ARG A 96 9.70 7.43 17.10
N SER A 97 10.75 6.63 17.14
CA SER A 97 12.13 7.08 17.07
C SER A 97 12.50 7.74 15.73
N GLY A 98 11.66 7.61 14.71
CA GLY A 98 11.91 8.10 13.36
C GLY A 98 12.51 7.06 12.41
N GLU A 99 12.81 5.85 12.90
CA GLU A 99 13.32 4.76 12.07
C GLU A 99 12.24 4.21 11.17
N SER A 100 12.60 3.93 9.92
CA SER A 100 11.73 3.33 8.91
C SER A 100 12.36 2.07 8.36
N GLU A 101 11.58 1.00 8.30
CA GLU A 101 11.99 -0.30 7.77
C GLU A 101 11.06 -0.71 6.63
N TYR A 102 11.63 -1.34 5.61
CA TYR A 102 10.91 -1.87 4.45
C TYR A 102 11.25 -3.34 4.26
N TYR A 103 10.28 -4.13 3.86
CA TYR A 103 10.43 -5.55 3.60
C TYR A 103 9.72 -5.95 2.30
N ILE A 104 10.34 -6.85 1.54
CA ILE A 104 9.70 -7.56 0.43
C ILE A 104 9.80 -9.05 0.76
N ASN A 105 8.66 -9.74 0.85
CA ASN A 105 8.56 -11.14 1.28
C ASN A 105 9.39 -11.44 2.55
N LYS A 106 9.24 -10.56 3.56
CA LYS A 106 9.94 -10.63 4.86
C LYS A 106 11.45 -10.39 4.82
N GLN A 107 12.02 -10.07 3.68
CA GLN A 107 13.42 -9.68 3.56
C GLN A 107 13.56 -8.18 3.67
N SER A 108 14.47 -7.72 4.52
CA SER A 108 14.77 -6.30 4.69
C SER A 108 15.34 -5.71 3.40
N VAL A 109 14.73 -4.64 2.94
CA VAL A 109 15.11 -3.92 1.72
C VAL A 109 15.14 -2.42 1.96
N ARG A 110 15.59 -1.65 0.96
CA ARG A 110 15.56 -0.20 1.00
C ARG A 110 14.29 0.34 0.31
N LEU A 111 13.94 1.57 0.61
CA LEU A 111 12.86 2.26 -0.10
C LEU A 111 13.04 2.22 -1.63
N ARG A 112 14.28 2.36 -2.09
CA ARG A 112 14.61 2.27 -3.52
C ARG A 112 14.17 0.94 -4.12
N ASP A 113 14.41 -0.15 -3.43
CA ASP A 113 14.05 -1.50 -3.89
C ASP A 113 12.53 -1.67 -4.00
N VAL A 114 11.77 -1.08 -3.07
CA VAL A 114 10.30 -1.04 -3.13
C VAL A 114 9.83 -0.22 -4.33
N ASN A 115 10.42 0.94 -4.57
CA ASN A 115 10.09 1.78 -5.72
C ASN A 115 10.39 1.05 -7.04
N GLU A 116 11.54 0.41 -7.15
CA GLU A 116 11.93 -0.38 -8.32
C GLU A 116 10.96 -1.54 -8.58
N LEU A 117 10.56 -2.25 -7.52
CA LEU A 117 9.58 -3.34 -7.62
C LEU A 117 8.27 -2.87 -8.27
N PHE A 118 7.73 -1.73 -7.83
CA PHE A 118 6.50 -1.19 -8.38
C PHE A 118 6.69 -0.56 -9.77
N MET A 119 7.85 -0.01 -10.09
CA MET A 119 8.17 0.47 -11.44
C MET A 119 8.14 -0.66 -12.46
N ASP A 120 8.68 -1.82 -12.12
CA ASP A 120 8.74 -3.01 -13.00
C ASP A 120 7.34 -3.52 -13.39
N THR A 121 6.32 -3.20 -12.60
CA THR A 121 4.93 -3.54 -12.91
C THR A 121 4.25 -2.57 -13.87
N GLY A 122 4.90 -1.49 -14.26
CA GLY A 122 4.29 -0.38 -14.98
C GLY A 122 3.35 0.47 -14.14
N MET A 123 3.24 0.18 -12.86
CA MET A 123 2.45 0.96 -11.88
C MET A 123 3.24 2.10 -11.23
N GLY A 124 4.33 2.58 -11.80
CA GLY A 124 5.16 3.63 -11.24
C GLY A 124 4.38 4.75 -10.52
N ARG A 125 4.99 5.86 -10.24
CA ARG A 125 4.36 6.99 -9.51
C ARG A 125 2.98 7.41 -10.05
N GLU A 126 2.71 7.17 -11.33
CA GLU A 126 1.42 7.49 -11.94
C GLU A 126 0.32 6.47 -11.63
N GLY A 127 0.64 5.17 -11.59
CA GLY A 127 -0.28 4.13 -11.11
C GLY A 127 -0.68 4.36 -9.66
N TYR A 128 0.26 4.85 -8.86
CA TYR A 128 0.04 5.34 -7.51
C TYR A 128 -0.97 6.51 -7.47
N SER A 129 -0.87 7.45 -8.39
CA SER A 129 -1.80 8.59 -8.52
C SER A 129 -3.22 8.15 -8.88
N ILE A 130 -3.36 7.15 -9.75
CA ILE A 130 -4.65 6.58 -10.16
C ILE A 130 -5.30 5.82 -8.99
N ILE A 131 -4.55 5.04 -8.25
CA ILE A 131 -5.01 4.39 -7.02
C ILE A 131 -5.34 5.43 -5.95
N GLY A 132 -4.57 6.51 -5.84
CA GLY A 132 -4.72 7.56 -4.84
C GLY A 132 -5.90 8.51 -5.00
N GLN A 133 -6.49 8.63 -6.20
CA GLN A 133 -7.51 9.63 -6.52
C GLN A 133 -8.96 9.09 -6.54
N GLY A 134 -9.35 8.28 -5.58
CA GLY A 134 -10.74 7.88 -5.39
C GLY A 134 -11.12 6.51 -5.93
N ARG A 135 -10.30 5.87 -6.78
CA ARG A 135 -10.56 4.51 -7.25
C ARG A 135 -10.34 3.43 -6.18
N ILE A 136 -9.61 3.74 -5.11
CA ILE A 136 -9.48 2.82 -3.97
C ILE A 136 -10.83 2.62 -3.28
N ASP A 137 -11.64 3.66 -3.17
CA ASP A 137 -12.98 3.55 -2.59
C ASP A 137 -13.87 2.62 -3.40
N GLU A 138 -13.80 2.66 -4.73
CA GLU A 138 -14.47 1.73 -5.61
C GLU A 138 -13.92 0.31 -5.44
N ILE A 139 -12.60 0.15 -5.40
CA ILE A 139 -11.91 -1.13 -5.23
C ILE A 139 -12.30 -1.80 -3.90
N LEU A 140 -12.39 -1.02 -2.82
CA LEU A 140 -12.73 -1.53 -1.50
C LEU A 140 -14.22 -1.77 -1.30
N SER A 141 -15.09 -1.11 -2.08
CA SER A 141 -16.55 -1.24 -2.02
C SER A 141 -17.12 -2.30 -2.94
N GLN A 142 -16.41 -2.73 -3.97
CA GLN A 142 -16.86 -3.69 -4.97
C GLN A 142 -16.62 -5.15 -4.58
N LYS A 143 -17.43 -6.06 -5.14
CA LYS A 143 -17.22 -7.51 -5.02
C LYS A 143 -15.91 -7.92 -5.69
N SER A 144 -15.32 -9.02 -5.22
CA SER A 144 -13.99 -9.47 -5.64
C SER A 144 -13.75 -9.60 -7.16
N GLY A 145 -14.80 -9.81 -7.95
CA GLY A 145 -14.72 -9.85 -9.43
C GLY A 145 -14.47 -8.47 -10.05
N ASP A 146 -15.18 -7.47 -9.56
CA ASP A 146 -15.08 -6.10 -10.10
C ASP A 146 -13.75 -5.42 -9.74
N ARG A 147 -13.18 -5.81 -8.59
CA ARG A 147 -11.83 -5.35 -8.18
C ARG A 147 -10.75 -5.79 -9.17
N ARG A 148 -10.92 -6.95 -9.73
CA ARG A 148 -10.01 -7.52 -10.74
C ARG A 148 -9.90 -6.61 -11.95
N GLU A 149 -11.03 -6.23 -12.54
CA GLU A 149 -11.08 -5.40 -13.75
C GLU A 149 -10.41 -4.04 -13.57
N ILE A 150 -10.66 -3.38 -12.44
CA ILE A 150 -10.09 -2.04 -12.17
C ILE A 150 -8.57 -2.10 -12.04
N PHE A 151 -8.02 -3.11 -11.38
CA PHE A 151 -6.57 -3.29 -11.27
C PHE A 151 -5.94 -3.70 -12.60
N GLU A 152 -6.59 -4.54 -13.39
CA GLU A 152 -6.11 -4.93 -14.72
C GLU A 152 -6.11 -3.73 -15.68
N GLU A 153 -7.13 -2.90 -15.63
CA GLU A 153 -7.24 -1.69 -16.43
C GLU A 153 -6.14 -0.67 -16.06
N ALA A 154 -5.93 -0.44 -14.79
CA ALA A 154 -4.86 0.44 -14.30
C ALA A 154 -3.47 -0.09 -14.70
N ALA A 155 -3.21 -1.38 -14.55
CA ALA A 155 -1.96 -2.01 -14.97
C ALA A 155 -1.78 -2.00 -16.50
N GLY A 156 -2.86 -2.17 -17.26
CA GLY A 156 -2.87 -2.09 -18.72
C GLY A 156 -2.53 -0.70 -19.24
N ILE A 157 -3.11 0.32 -18.67
CA ILE A 157 -2.85 1.73 -19.02
C ILE A 157 -1.40 2.12 -18.70
N SER A 158 -0.89 1.69 -17.56
CA SER A 158 0.49 1.98 -17.15
C SER A 158 1.51 1.32 -18.10
N ARG A 159 1.28 0.07 -18.52
CA ARG A 159 2.11 -0.62 -19.52
C ARG A 159 2.08 0.08 -20.88
N PHE A 160 0.95 0.61 -21.28
CA PHE A 160 0.79 1.30 -22.56
C PHE A 160 1.49 2.66 -22.57
N ARG A 161 1.46 3.38 -21.48
CA ARG A 161 2.18 4.65 -21.33
C ARG A 161 3.69 4.47 -21.33
N TYR A 162 4.18 3.48 -20.57
CA TYR A 162 5.62 3.16 -20.50
C TYR A 162 6.21 2.82 -21.87
N ARG A 163 5.49 2.06 -22.71
CA ARG A 163 5.92 1.73 -24.07
C ARG A 163 5.90 2.92 -25.05
N LYS A 164 5.25 3.99 -24.69
CA LYS A 164 5.14 5.20 -25.54
C LYS A 164 6.23 6.23 -25.28
N GLU A 165 6.89 6.13 -24.13
CA GLU A 165 8.00 7.01 -23.73
C GLU A 165 9.40 6.43 -24.08
N GLU A 166 9.46 5.18 -24.53
CA GLU A 166 10.64 4.58 -25.16
C GLU A 166 10.63 4.82 -26.70
#